data_d85434bfdeb3ab1813d42eacab2e7c79
#
_entry.id   d85434bfdeb3ab1813d42eacab2e7c79
#
_cell.length_a   1.000
_cell.length_b   1.000
_cell.length_c   1.000
_cell.angle_alpha   90.00
_cell.angle_beta   90.00
_cell.angle_gamma   90.00
#
_symmetry.space_group_name_H-M   'P 1'
#
loop_
_entity.id
_entity.type
_entity.pdbx_description
1 polymer ?
#
loop_
_entity_poly.entity_id
_entity_poly.type
_entity_poly.pdbx_seq_one_letter_code
_entity_poly.pdbx_strand_id
1 'polypeptide(L)'
;MKLGYIHSSKEEQTKVLQVLKMTSESVALDELGIGRIRDAFADLMFPGTSTLQKHIKYFSLMPQVYKEAMKKRYNRRSEVRGEIVRLERIMTEKLCEDSINRTGHIESGITGSEMIKNKRGNYVKYDPAYIYNSGLQTFEILK
;
A
#
# COMPACT_ATOMS: atom_id res chain seq x y z
N MET A 1 19.56 -31.50 -38.89
CA MET A 1 19.86 -30.41 -37.93
C MET A 1 19.93 -31.03 -36.54
N LYS A 2 21.14 -31.17 -35.95
CA LYS A 2 21.29 -31.75 -34.60
C LYS A 2 21.22 -30.62 -33.63
N LEU A 3 20.18 -30.55 -32.81
CA LEU A 3 20.08 -29.64 -31.65
C LEU A 3 21.12 -30.12 -30.63
N GLY A 4 22.20 -29.36 -30.47
CA GLY A 4 23.20 -29.63 -29.43
C GLY A 4 22.61 -29.25 -28.06
N TYR A 5 22.49 -30.21 -27.17
CA TYR A 5 22.23 -29.93 -25.76
C TYR A 5 23.48 -29.26 -25.15
N ILE A 6 23.31 -28.05 -24.62
CA ILE A 6 24.35 -27.41 -23.82
C ILE A 6 24.36 -28.13 -22.47
N HIS A 7 25.36 -28.94 -22.23
CA HIS A 7 25.59 -29.60 -20.95
C HIS A 7 26.21 -28.54 -20.01
N SER A 8 25.42 -27.92 -19.17
CA SER A 8 25.95 -27.07 -18.08
C SER A 8 26.37 -27.97 -16.92
N SER A 9 27.57 -27.73 -16.40
CA SER A 9 28.05 -28.41 -15.19
C SER A 9 27.18 -28.06 -13.97
N LYS A 10 27.14 -28.93 -12.96
CA LYS A 10 26.42 -28.63 -11.70
C LYS A 10 26.89 -27.34 -11.05
N GLU A 11 28.17 -27.00 -11.18
CA GLU A 11 28.75 -25.75 -10.66
C GLU A 11 28.24 -24.55 -11.41
N GLU A 12 28.09 -24.59 -12.73
CA GLU A 12 27.53 -23.54 -13.55
C GLU A 12 26.04 -23.35 -13.23
N GLN A 13 25.29 -24.44 -13.08
CA GLN A 13 23.88 -24.39 -12.66
C GLN A 13 23.72 -23.72 -11.29
N THR A 14 24.61 -24.05 -10.35
CA THR A 14 24.60 -23.45 -9.02
C THR A 14 24.92 -21.94 -9.06
N LYS A 15 25.91 -21.53 -9.86
CA LYS A 15 26.25 -20.13 -10.10
C LYS A 15 25.08 -19.37 -10.75
N VAL A 16 24.44 -19.94 -11.77
CA VAL A 16 23.27 -19.33 -12.42
C VAL A 16 22.12 -19.19 -11.42
N LEU A 17 21.83 -20.21 -10.61
CA LEU A 17 20.81 -20.15 -9.58
C LEU A 17 21.13 -19.10 -8.51
N GLN A 18 22.39 -18.96 -8.13
CA GLN A 18 22.85 -17.95 -7.17
C GLN A 18 22.68 -16.54 -7.74
N VAL A 19 23.04 -16.31 -9.00
CA VAL A 19 22.84 -15.03 -9.69
C VAL A 19 21.34 -14.71 -9.81
N LEU A 20 20.52 -15.69 -10.23
CA LEU A 20 19.06 -15.53 -10.29
C LEU A 20 18.46 -15.21 -8.92
N LYS A 21 18.94 -15.83 -7.86
CA LYS A 21 18.51 -15.54 -6.48
C LYS A 21 18.91 -14.14 -6.05
N MET A 22 20.14 -13.71 -6.32
CA MET A 22 20.58 -12.34 -6.07
C MET A 22 19.79 -11.31 -6.89
N THR A 23 19.38 -11.64 -8.11
CA THR A 23 18.56 -10.77 -8.96
C THR A 23 17.09 -10.72 -8.50
N SER A 24 16.58 -11.81 -7.92
CA SER A 24 15.22 -11.84 -7.36
C SER A 24 15.10 -11.20 -6.00
N GLU A 25 16.19 -11.16 -5.22
CA GLU A 25 16.26 -10.48 -3.92
C GLU A 25 16.63 -9.00 -4.06
N SER A 26 17.19 -8.57 -5.20
CA SER A 26 17.36 -7.16 -5.49
C SER A 26 15.99 -6.54 -5.73
N VAL A 27 15.56 -5.64 -4.87
CA VAL A 27 14.67 -4.55 -5.27
C VAL A 27 15.20 -4.10 -6.63
N ALA A 28 14.38 -4.25 -7.67
CA ALA A 28 14.80 -4.00 -9.05
C ALA A 28 15.55 -2.66 -9.11
N LEU A 29 16.87 -2.73 -9.21
CA LEU A 29 17.69 -1.54 -9.35
C LEU A 29 17.32 -0.95 -10.71
N ASP A 30 16.70 0.20 -10.69
CA ASP A 30 16.45 0.99 -11.89
C ASP A 30 17.78 1.58 -12.36
N GLU A 31 18.65 0.72 -12.91
CA GLU A 31 20.01 1.08 -13.31
C GLU A 31 20.04 2.18 -14.39
N LEU A 32 18.97 2.30 -15.15
CA LEU A 32 18.84 3.31 -16.21
C LEU A 32 18.08 4.56 -15.77
N GLY A 33 17.53 4.60 -14.55
CA GLY A 33 16.71 5.71 -14.08
C GLY A 33 15.35 5.86 -14.80
N ILE A 34 14.95 4.87 -15.60
CA ILE A 34 13.70 4.88 -16.38
C ILE A 34 12.50 4.93 -15.42
N GLY A 35 12.58 4.25 -14.29
CA GLY A 35 11.54 4.29 -13.27
C GLY A 35 11.29 5.70 -12.74
N ARG A 36 12.35 6.47 -12.51
CA ARG A 36 12.24 7.87 -12.06
C ARG A 36 11.60 8.77 -13.12
N ILE A 37 11.94 8.56 -14.40
CA ILE A 37 11.34 9.30 -15.52
C ILE A 37 9.86 8.95 -15.63
N ARG A 38 9.51 7.65 -15.61
CA ARG A 38 8.12 7.18 -15.62
C ARG A 38 7.32 7.77 -14.47
N ASP A 39 7.87 7.76 -13.25
CA ASP A 39 7.21 8.27 -12.08
C ASP A 39 7.01 9.79 -12.17
N ALA A 40 8.01 10.53 -12.68
CA ALA A 40 7.87 11.97 -12.94
C ALA A 40 6.78 12.29 -13.97
N PHE A 41 6.67 11.51 -15.04
CA PHE A 41 5.57 11.64 -16.00
C PHE A 41 4.22 11.29 -15.36
N ALA A 42 4.15 10.25 -14.57
CA ALA A 42 2.92 9.86 -13.85
C ALA A 42 2.47 10.96 -12.89
N ASP A 43 3.39 11.55 -12.13
CA ASP A 43 3.09 12.66 -11.21
C ASP A 43 2.66 13.93 -11.96
N LEU A 44 3.22 14.20 -13.14
CA LEU A 44 2.85 15.33 -13.97
C LEU A 44 1.45 15.15 -14.60
N MET A 45 1.14 13.96 -15.10
CA MET A 45 -0.11 13.66 -15.79
C MET A 45 -1.27 13.38 -14.83
N PHE A 46 -0.98 12.79 -13.68
CA PHE A 46 -1.97 12.36 -12.68
C PHE A 46 -1.52 12.76 -11.27
N PRO A 47 -1.43 14.06 -10.97
CA PRO A 47 -0.92 14.56 -9.70
C PRO A 47 -1.79 14.05 -8.54
N GLY A 48 -1.13 13.64 -7.45
CA GLY A 48 -1.80 13.13 -6.25
C GLY A 48 -2.37 11.72 -6.37
N THR A 49 -2.22 11.05 -7.51
CA THR A 49 -2.63 9.65 -7.68
C THR A 49 -1.47 8.70 -7.43
N SER A 50 -1.81 7.46 -7.06
CA SER A 50 -0.85 6.38 -6.82
C SER A 50 -1.48 5.04 -7.17
N THR A 51 -0.68 4.10 -7.64
CA THR A 51 -1.12 2.71 -7.89
C THR A 51 -1.66 2.01 -6.64
N LEU A 52 -1.37 2.54 -5.45
CA LEU A 52 -1.89 2.04 -4.18
C LEU A 52 -3.31 2.52 -3.88
N GLN A 53 -3.76 3.60 -4.52
CA GLN A 53 -5.09 4.20 -4.35
C GLN A 53 -6.15 3.44 -5.15
N LYS A 54 -6.48 2.24 -4.72
CA LYS A 54 -7.39 1.34 -5.47
C LYS A 54 -8.87 1.66 -5.29
N HIS A 55 -9.25 2.37 -4.23
CA HIS A 55 -10.67 2.52 -3.85
C HIS A 55 -11.01 3.96 -3.51
N ILE A 56 -11.86 4.56 -4.31
CA ILE A 56 -12.30 5.95 -4.18
C ILE A 56 -12.99 6.26 -2.83
N LYS A 57 -13.59 5.25 -2.20
CA LYS A 57 -14.26 5.42 -0.89
C LYS A 57 -13.38 6.06 0.17
N TYR A 58 -12.06 5.84 0.12
CA TYR A 58 -11.14 6.42 1.10
C TYR A 58 -10.97 7.93 0.94
N PHE A 59 -11.20 8.50 -0.25
CA PHE A 59 -11.24 9.96 -0.43
C PHE A 59 -12.38 10.62 0.35
N SER A 60 -13.47 9.88 0.64
CA SER A 60 -14.57 10.37 1.48
C SER A 60 -14.41 10.00 2.96
N LEU A 61 -13.82 8.85 3.24
CA LEU A 61 -13.68 8.34 4.62
C LEU A 61 -12.53 9.02 5.38
N MET A 62 -11.39 9.23 4.71
CA MET A 62 -10.21 9.80 5.37
C MET A 62 -10.41 11.23 5.90
N PRO A 63 -11.08 12.15 5.19
CA PRO A 63 -11.42 13.46 5.76
C PRO A 63 -12.24 13.38 7.05
N GLN A 64 -13.13 12.38 7.16
CA GLN A 64 -13.91 12.15 8.38
C GLN A 64 -13.03 11.66 9.53
N VAL A 65 -12.09 10.74 9.24
CA VAL A 65 -11.11 10.27 10.21
C VAL A 65 -10.26 11.44 10.73
N TYR A 66 -9.76 12.29 9.84
CA TYR A 66 -8.98 13.46 10.23
C TYR A 66 -9.80 14.46 11.04
N LYS A 67 -11.03 14.74 10.60
CA LYS A 67 -11.95 15.62 11.34
C LYS A 67 -12.23 15.10 12.76
N GLU A 68 -12.41 13.79 12.90
CA GLU A 68 -12.65 13.18 14.21
C GLU A 68 -11.38 13.22 15.07
N ALA A 69 -10.21 12.92 14.49
CA ALA A 69 -8.94 13.04 15.20
C ALA A 69 -8.70 14.45 15.71
N MET A 70 -9.03 15.48 14.92
CA MET A 70 -8.80 16.88 15.27
C MET A 70 -9.75 17.44 16.36
N LYS A 71 -10.77 16.71 16.77
CA LYS A 71 -11.64 17.14 17.89
C LYS A 71 -10.91 17.16 19.24
N LYS A 72 -9.85 16.40 19.37
CA LYS A 72 -9.01 16.35 20.57
C LYS A 72 -7.80 17.24 20.41
N ARG A 73 -7.35 17.85 21.52
CA ARG A 73 -6.06 18.55 21.56
C ARG A 73 -4.94 17.58 21.82
N TYR A 74 -3.88 17.68 21.05
CA TYR A 74 -2.68 16.86 21.17
C TYR A 74 -1.46 17.73 21.38
N ASN A 75 -0.55 17.28 22.23
CA ASN A 75 0.69 17.99 22.50
C ASN A 75 1.81 17.60 21.54
N ARG A 76 1.73 16.42 20.94
CA ARG A 76 2.76 15.86 20.07
C ARG A 76 2.17 15.31 18.77
N ARG A 77 2.93 15.42 17.67
CA ARG A 77 2.55 14.83 16.37
C ARG A 77 2.37 13.31 16.41
N SER A 78 3.16 12.62 17.26
CA SER A 78 3.03 11.17 17.43
C SER A 78 1.69 10.74 18.02
N GLU A 79 1.12 11.55 18.91
CA GLU A 79 -0.21 11.31 19.50
C GLU A 79 -1.31 11.44 18.44
N VAL A 80 -1.24 12.47 17.60
CA VAL A 80 -2.14 12.64 16.45
C VAL A 80 -2.08 11.43 15.52
N ARG A 81 -0.87 10.99 15.18
CA ARG A 81 -0.67 9.83 14.32
C ARG A 81 -1.24 8.55 14.94
N GLY A 82 -1.01 8.34 16.25
CA GLY A 82 -1.57 7.21 16.99
C GLY A 82 -3.10 7.20 16.98
N GLU A 83 -3.71 8.36 17.12
CA GLU A 83 -5.18 8.48 17.10
C GLU A 83 -5.74 8.25 15.69
N ILE A 84 -5.09 8.75 14.64
CA ILE A 84 -5.48 8.46 13.25
C ILE A 84 -5.46 6.95 12.99
N VAL A 85 -4.38 6.26 13.34
CA VAL A 85 -4.27 4.79 13.18
C VAL A 85 -5.36 4.06 13.97
N ARG A 86 -5.68 4.52 15.18
CA ARG A 86 -6.76 3.96 15.99
C ARG A 86 -8.13 4.12 15.31
N LEU A 87 -8.41 5.31 14.78
CA LEU A 87 -9.67 5.59 14.08
C LEU A 87 -9.78 4.84 12.76
N GLU A 88 -8.67 4.71 12.00
CA GLU A 88 -8.62 3.89 10.80
C GLU A 88 -8.94 2.42 11.08
N ARG A 89 -8.42 1.87 12.19
CA ARG A 89 -8.73 0.51 12.61
C ARG A 89 -10.21 0.33 12.89
N ILE A 90 -10.82 1.25 13.66
CA ILE A 90 -12.27 1.24 13.94
C ILE A 90 -13.07 1.36 12.65
N MET A 91 -12.66 2.24 11.73
CA MET A 91 -13.28 2.39 10.42
C MET A 91 -13.21 1.08 9.63
N THR A 92 -12.05 0.43 9.61
CA THR A 92 -11.85 -0.85 8.90
C THR A 92 -12.71 -1.96 9.50
N GLU A 93 -12.81 -2.03 10.84
CA GLU A 93 -13.69 -2.98 11.53
C GLU A 93 -15.15 -2.80 11.11
N LYS A 94 -15.66 -1.57 11.14
CA LYS A 94 -17.03 -1.24 10.70
C LYS A 94 -17.26 -1.56 9.22
N LEU A 95 -16.31 -1.27 8.35
CA LEU A 95 -16.41 -1.61 6.93
C LEU A 95 -16.45 -3.12 6.70
N CYS A 96 -15.70 -3.89 7.49
CA CYS A 96 -15.73 -5.35 7.43
C CYS A 96 -17.09 -5.90 7.93
N GLU A 97 -17.59 -5.39 9.05
CA GLU A 97 -18.90 -5.77 9.61
C GLU A 97 -20.03 -5.45 8.61
N ASP A 98 -20.05 -4.24 8.04
CA ASP A 98 -21.04 -3.84 7.05
C ASP A 98 -20.97 -4.71 5.79
N SER A 99 -19.76 -5.02 5.33
CA SER A 99 -19.54 -5.93 4.21
C SER A 99 -20.11 -7.32 4.47
N ILE A 100 -19.84 -7.89 5.64
CA ILE A 100 -20.38 -9.20 6.05
C ILE A 100 -21.91 -9.16 6.10
N ASN A 101 -22.49 -8.11 6.68
CA ASN A 101 -23.93 -7.95 6.80
C ASN A 101 -24.63 -7.85 5.45
N ARG A 102 -23.98 -7.23 4.44
CA ARG A 102 -24.54 -7.05 3.10
C ARG A 102 -24.34 -8.26 2.19
N THR A 103 -23.17 -8.87 2.21
CA THR A 103 -22.73 -9.85 1.20
C THR A 103 -22.39 -11.22 1.79
N GLY A 104 -22.39 -11.37 3.11
CA GLY A 104 -22.01 -12.59 3.80
C GLY A 104 -20.50 -12.83 3.87
N HIS A 105 -19.69 -11.97 3.25
CA HIS A 105 -18.23 -12.09 3.27
C HIS A 105 -17.56 -10.71 3.30
N ILE A 106 -16.28 -10.65 3.65
CA ILE A 106 -15.53 -9.40 3.60
C ILE A 106 -15.14 -9.12 2.14
N GLU A 107 -15.66 -8.02 1.59
CA GLU A 107 -15.34 -7.57 0.23
C GLU A 107 -13.85 -7.25 0.07
N SER A 108 -13.33 -7.48 -1.14
CA SER A 108 -11.98 -7.04 -1.49
C SER A 108 -11.90 -5.50 -1.45
N GLY A 109 -10.72 -4.99 -1.09
CA GLY A 109 -10.48 -3.54 -1.12
C GLY A 109 -10.78 -2.80 0.17
N ILE A 110 -10.97 -3.52 1.27
CA ILE A 110 -10.91 -2.93 2.61
C ILE A 110 -9.46 -3.06 3.11
N THR A 111 -8.74 -1.93 3.14
CA THR A 111 -7.35 -1.89 3.60
C THR A 111 -7.27 -2.30 5.07
N GLY A 112 -6.44 -3.29 5.38
CA GLY A 112 -6.29 -3.80 6.74
C GLY A 112 -7.27 -4.92 7.14
N SER A 113 -8.20 -5.32 6.28
CA SER A 113 -9.15 -6.41 6.56
C SER A 113 -8.48 -7.74 6.96
N GLU A 114 -7.35 -8.07 6.34
CA GLU A 114 -6.55 -9.26 6.67
C GLU A 114 -6.04 -9.27 8.13
N MET A 115 -5.67 -8.09 8.66
CA MET A 115 -5.20 -7.94 10.04
C MET A 115 -6.33 -8.15 11.04
N ILE A 116 -7.53 -7.70 10.69
CA ILE A 116 -8.73 -7.90 11.50
C ILE A 116 -9.14 -9.36 11.49
N LYS A 117 -9.17 -10.02 10.32
CA LYS A 117 -9.46 -11.45 10.18
C LYS A 117 -8.51 -12.30 11.04
N ASN A 118 -7.24 -12.00 11.00
CA ASN A 118 -6.20 -12.81 11.64
C ASN A 118 -5.93 -12.39 13.10
N LYS A 119 -6.64 -11.39 13.65
CA LYS A 119 -6.44 -10.82 14.99
C LYS A 119 -4.98 -10.48 15.31
N ARG A 120 -4.21 -10.07 14.30
CA ARG A 120 -2.81 -9.68 14.46
C ARG A 120 -2.70 -8.29 15.09
N GLY A 121 -1.76 -8.13 16.04
CA GLY A 121 -1.61 -6.91 16.83
C GLY A 121 -1.20 -5.67 16.04
N ASN A 122 -0.36 -5.81 15.01
CA ASN A 122 0.13 -4.68 14.22
C ASN A 122 -0.82 -4.35 13.07
N TYR A 123 -1.10 -3.04 12.90
CA TYR A 123 -1.84 -2.54 11.75
C TYR A 123 -0.97 -2.59 10.49
N VAL A 124 -1.57 -2.33 9.32
CA VAL A 124 -0.87 -2.42 8.03
C VAL A 124 0.29 -1.43 7.91
N LYS A 125 1.33 -1.82 7.18
CA LYS A 125 2.50 -0.97 6.90
C LYS A 125 2.12 0.30 6.14
N TYR A 126 1.25 0.15 5.15
CA TYR A 126 0.71 1.24 4.33
C TYR A 126 -0.78 1.38 4.65
N ASP A 127 -1.09 2.23 5.61
CA ASP A 127 -2.45 2.53 6.01
C ASP A 127 -3.14 3.52 5.05
N PRO A 128 -4.47 3.66 5.13
CA PRO A 128 -5.21 4.58 4.29
C PRO A 128 -4.70 6.03 4.37
N ALA A 129 -4.29 6.52 5.55
CA ALA A 129 -3.73 7.86 5.70
C ALA A 129 -2.46 8.02 4.87
N TYR A 130 -1.55 7.04 4.90
CA TYR A 130 -0.33 7.08 4.10
C TYR A 130 -0.63 7.06 2.59
N ILE A 131 -1.55 6.18 2.16
CA ILE A 131 -1.85 5.96 0.74
C ILE A 131 -2.58 7.15 0.11
N TYR A 132 -3.54 7.74 0.83
CA TYR A 132 -4.47 8.73 0.24
C TYR A 132 -4.12 10.18 0.56
N ASN A 133 -3.16 10.44 1.46
CA ASN A 133 -2.82 11.81 1.90
C ASN A 133 -2.40 12.72 0.73
N SER A 134 -1.55 12.25 -0.17
CA SER A 134 -1.09 13.04 -1.32
C SER A 134 -2.26 13.45 -2.21
N GLY A 135 -3.15 12.52 -2.54
CA GLY A 135 -4.34 12.79 -3.34
C GLY A 135 -5.30 13.76 -2.63
N LEU A 136 -5.55 13.57 -1.34
CA LEU A 136 -6.43 14.44 -0.56
C LEU A 136 -5.91 15.89 -0.51
N GLN A 137 -4.59 16.09 -0.45
CA GLN A 137 -3.98 17.41 -0.51
C GLN A 137 -4.02 18.01 -1.92
N THR A 138 -3.63 17.23 -2.93
CA THR A 138 -3.58 17.68 -4.33
C THR A 138 -4.97 18.07 -4.86
N PHE A 139 -6.00 17.33 -4.47
CA PHE A 139 -7.39 17.62 -4.86
C PHE A 139 -8.07 18.63 -3.91
N GLU A 140 -7.32 19.26 -3.01
CA GLU A 140 -7.82 20.26 -2.05
C GLU A 140 -8.99 19.79 -1.17
N ILE A 141 -9.12 18.48 -0.97
CA ILE A 141 -10.15 17.90 -0.09
C ILE A 141 -9.80 18.17 1.38
N LEU A 142 -8.49 18.23 1.68
CA LEU A 142 -7.96 18.67 2.97
C LEU A 142 -7.28 20.02 2.79
N LYS A 143 -7.79 21.03 3.48
CA LYS A 143 -7.18 22.36 3.61
C LYS A 143 -6.55 22.53 4.98
#